data_b3d8ec1ac0699880106e63a94b2dca63
#
_entry.id   b3d8ec1ac0699880106e63a94b2dca63
#
_cell.length_a   1.000
_cell.length_b   1.000
_cell.length_c   1.000
_cell.angle_alpha   90.00
_cell.angle_beta   90.00
_cell.angle_gamma   90.00
#
_symmetry.space_group_name_H-M   'P 1'
#
loop_
_entity.id
_entity.type
_entity.pdbx_description
1 polymer ?
#
loop_
_entity_poly.entity_id
_entity_poly.type
_entity_poly.pdbx_seq_one_letter_code
_entity_poly.pdbx_strand_id
1 'polypeptide(L)'
;VYLKFNGEVVREIKDFTKTHPYLIGQIRIDKNSLDFPDVQAGEKPVMHIGVVNLSDRPYEPVLMHLPPYLQTEVKPNVLQKGEKGVITVTLDSERLTDFGLTQSSVYLARFAGDKVGDENEIPVSAILLPDFSGMTETEKANAPVINLSIKDIDMSTVLAKKSKARQDIIITNTGRSPLQISKLQVFHPAVGASLKKSVLQPGESTRLRVTVAKRNIGKKCRHLRLLMITNDPMQPKVEINIKAK
;
A
#
# COMPACT_ATOMS: atom_id res chain seq x y z
N VAL A 1 32.17 60.79 15.55
CA VAL A 1 31.85 59.49 16.17
C VAL A 1 31.79 58.48 15.05
N TYR A 2 32.73 57.52 15.03
CA TYR A 2 32.67 56.41 14.06
C TYR A 2 32.01 55.18 14.74
N LEU A 3 30.91 54.74 14.21
CA LEU A 3 30.25 53.48 14.64
C LEU A 3 30.80 52.36 13.78
N LYS A 4 31.42 51.36 14.40
CA LYS A 4 31.91 50.16 13.74
C LYS A 4 30.88 49.03 14.00
N PHE A 5 30.19 48.60 12.96
CA PHE A 5 29.32 47.42 13.04
C PHE A 5 30.14 46.18 12.71
N ASN A 6 30.25 45.28 13.66
CA ASN A 6 30.72 43.93 13.43
C ASN A 6 29.48 43.02 13.34
N GLY A 7 29.15 42.59 12.15
CA GLY A 7 28.08 41.62 11.90
C GLY A 7 28.66 40.31 11.41
N GLU A 8 28.29 39.21 12.03
CA GLU A 8 28.54 37.87 11.53
C GLU A 8 27.43 37.53 10.54
N VAL A 9 27.77 37.19 9.30
CA VAL A 9 26.76 36.73 8.32
C VAL A 9 26.40 35.29 8.67
N VAL A 10 25.34 35.16 9.45
CA VAL A 10 24.77 33.82 9.71
C VAL A 10 24.08 33.38 8.43
N ARG A 11 24.51 32.25 7.85
CA ARG A 11 23.79 31.61 6.76
C ARG A 11 22.39 31.27 7.26
N GLU A 12 21.36 31.61 6.46
CA GLU A 12 19.97 31.28 6.74
C GLU A 12 19.85 29.78 7.07
N ILE A 13 19.44 29.46 8.29
CA ILE A 13 19.20 28.09 8.70
C ILE A 13 17.89 27.69 8.02
N LYS A 14 17.99 26.98 6.90
CA LYS A 14 16.82 26.45 6.20
C LYS A 14 16.19 25.35 7.05
N ASP A 15 14.98 25.60 7.55
CA ASP A 15 14.18 24.58 8.25
C ASP A 15 13.42 23.70 7.23
N PHE A 16 13.82 22.45 7.14
CA PHE A 16 13.20 21.46 6.27
C PHE A 16 12.13 20.60 6.97
N THR A 17 11.86 20.82 8.26
CA THR A 17 10.96 19.96 9.04
C THR A 17 9.53 19.93 8.50
N LYS A 18 9.06 21.05 7.95
CA LYS A 18 7.72 21.16 7.36
C LYS A 18 7.58 20.45 6.01
N THR A 19 8.63 20.49 5.20
CA THR A 19 8.60 19.91 3.83
C THR A 19 9.12 18.49 3.78
N HIS A 20 10.02 18.11 4.68
CA HIS A 20 10.64 16.80 4.79
C HIS A 20 10.58 16.35 6.27
N PRO A 21 9.41 15.94 6.76
CA PRO A 21 9.18 15.70 8.19
C PRO A 21 9.93 14.49 8.75
N TYR A 22 10.26 13.51 7.92
CA TYR A 22 10.87 12.26 8.37
C TYR A 22 12.39 12.37 8.34
N LEU A 23 13.04 11.87 9.40
CA LEU A 23 14.50 11.90 9.56
C LEU A 23 15.04 10.45 9.57
N ILE A 24 15.97 10.17 8.67
CA ILE A 24 16.72 8.91 8.57
C ILE A 24 18.20 9.23 8.71
N GLY A 25 18.76 9.04 9.92
CA GLY A 25 20.11 9.50 10.22
C GLY A 25 20.26 11.03 10.07
N GLN A 26 21.07 11.47 9.13
CA GLN A 26 21.24 12.88 8.77
C GLN A 26 20.54 13.28 7.46
N ILE A 27 19.62 12.45 6.99
CA ILE A 27 18.85 12.67 5.77
C ILE A 27 17.40 12.93 6.14
N ARG A 28 16.78 13.94 5.55
CA ARG A 28 15.34 14.14 5.67
C ARG A 28 14.63 13.76 4.39
N ILE A 29 13.44 13.16 4.54
CA ILE A 29 12.59 12.79 3.42
C ILE A 29 11.17 13.33 3.61
N ASP A 30 10.46 13.53 2.50
CA ASP A 30 9.11 14.09 2.50
C ASP A 30 8.03 13.04 2.81
N LYS A 31 8.30 11.76 2.56
CA LYS A 31 7.40 10.64 2.84
C LYS A 31 8.17 9.38 3.26
N ASN A 32 7.58 8.61 4.16
CA ASN A 32 8.17 7.41 4.74
C ASN A 32 7.46 6.11 4.32
N SER A 33 6.61 6.16 3.29
CA SER A 33 6.00 5.01 2.64
C SER A 33 5.78 5.28 1.15
N LEU A 34 5.71 4.21 0.36
CA LEU A 34 5.40 4.22 -1.06
C LEU A 34 4.12 3.40 -1.28
N ASP A 35 2.98 4.07 -1.15
CA ASP A 35 1.68 3.47 -1.37
C ASP A 35 1.24 3.79 -2.80
N PHE A 36 1.56 2.87 -3.73
CA PHE A 36 1.19 3.01 -5.13
C PHE A 36 -0.34 2.91 -5.29
N PRO A 37 -0.93 3.61 -6.28
CA PRO A 37 -2.34 3.43 -6.62
C PRO A 37 -2.61 1.97 -7.03
N ASP A 38 -3.89 1.61 -7.13
CA ASP A 38 -4.29 0.36 -7.77
C ASP A 38 -3.78 0.37 -9.22
N VAL A 39 -3.16 -0.72 -9.66
CA VAL A 39 -2.52 -0.85 -10.98
C VAL A 39 -3.07 -2.04 -11.75
N GLN A 40 -3.12 -1.91 -13.06
CA GLN A 40 -3.38 -3.00 -14.00
C GLN A 40 -2.07 -3.50 -14.62
N ALA A 41 -2.07 -4.71 -15.16
CA ALA A 41 -0.91 -5.25 -15.85
C ALA A 41 -0.49 -4.35 -17.02
N GLY A 42 0.81 -4.06 -17.14
CA GLY A 42 1.38 -3.15 -18.16
C GLY A 42 1.51 -1.69 -17.70
N GLU A 43 0.85 -1.26 -16.63
CA GLU A 43 1.02 0.08 -16.08
C GLU A 43 2.35 0.23 -15.33
N LYS A 44 2.91 1.45 -15.41
CA LYS A 44 4.18 1.81 -14.75
C LYS A 44 4.03 3.10 -13.94
N PRO A 45 3.25 3.09 -12.85
CA PRO A 45 3.08 4.27 -12.01
C PRO A 45 4.41 4.68 -11.37
N VAL A 46 4.55 5.98 -11.15
CA VAL A 46 5.75 6.61 -10.61
C VAL A 46 5.41 7.32 -9.31
N MET A 47 6.26 7.14 -8.32
CA MET A 47 6.25 7.90 -7.07
C MET A 47 7.58 8.58 -6.85
N HIS A 48 7.56 9.68 -6.11
CA HIS A 48 8.75 10.46 -5.80
C HIS A 48 8.95 10.55 -4.29
N ILE A 49 10.21 10.45 -3.87
CA ILE A 49 10.64 10.75 -2.50
C ILE A 49 11.55 11.96 -2.58
N GLY A 50 11.12 13.08 -2.00
CA GLY A 50 11.97 14.24 -1.82
C GLY A 50 13.00 13.95 -0.71
N VAL A 51 14.25 14.29 -0.96
CA VAL A 51 15.38 14.02 -0.06
C VAL A 51 16.16 15.29 0.20
N VAL A 52 16.64 15.50 1.43
CA VAL A 52 17.54 16.60 1.80
C VAL A 52 18.72 16.04 2.59
N ASN A 53 19.92 16.37 2.17
CA ASN A 53 21.14 16.05 2.91
C ASN A 53 21.41 17.11 3.99
N LEU A 54 21.35 16.72 5.27
CA LEU A 54 21.72 17.58 6.39
C LEU A 54 23.15 17.33 6.90
N SER A 55 23.82 16.29 6.38
CA SER A 55 25.19 15.96 6.79
C SER A 55 26.20 16.98 6.22
N ASP A 56 27.37 17.05 6.83
CA ASP A 56 28.49 17.88 6.35
C ASP A 56 29.23 17.24 5.16
N ARG A 57 28.85 16.05 4.74
CA ARG A 57 29.47 15.29 3.64
C ARG A 57 28.53 15.19 2.45
N PRO A 58 29.07 15.12 1.22
CA PRO A 58 28.27 14.75 0.05
C PRO A 58 27.56 13.42 0.27
N TYR A 59 26.31 13.33 -0.18
CA TYR A 59 25.46 12.18 0.00
C TYR A 59 24.90 11.69 -1.33
N GLU A 60 25.02 10.40 -1.58
CA GLU A 60 24.44 9.70 -2.72
C GLU A 60 23.22 8.90 -2.24
N PRO A 61 21.97 9.33 -2.55
CA PRO A 61 20.78 8.60 -2.15
C PRO A 61 20.69 7.24 -2.85
N VAL A 62 20.59 6.17 -2.07
CA VAL A 62 20.46 4.81 -2.58
C VAL A 62 19.34 4.11 -1.84
N LEU A 63 18.37 3.52 -2.57
CA LEU A 63 17.42 2.58 -2.02
C LEU A 63 17.97 1.16 -2.14
N MET A 64 18.11 0.51 -1.00
CA MET A 64 18.59 -0.87 -0.89
C MET A 64 17.42 -1.84 -0.91
N HIS A 65 17.69 -3.11 -1.24
CA HIS A 65 16.74 -4.22 -1.29
C HIS A 65 15.54 -3.96 -2.20
N LEU A 66 15.79 -3.35 -3.37
CA LEU A 66 14.76 -3.12 -4.37
C LEU A 66 14.17 -4.46 -4.85
N PRO A 67 12.85 -4.66 -4.70
CA PRO A 67 12.18 -5.80 -5.33
C PRO A 67 12.29 -5.71 -6.86
N PRO A 68 12.19 -6.84 -7.60
CA PRO A 68 12.35 -6.86 -9.06
C PRO A 68 11.35 -5.96 -9.82
N TYR A 69 10.21 -5.67 -9.22
CA TYR A 69 9.17 -4.83 -9.81
C TYR A 69 9.36 -3.32 -9.55
N LEU A 70 10.43 -2.90 -8.86
CA LEU A 70 10.77 -1.49 -8.64
C LEU A 70 12.04 -1.10 -9.37
N GLN A 71 12.02 0.10 -9.95
CA GLN A 71 13.19 0.77 -10.52
C GLN A 71 13.33 2.15 -9.91
N THR A 72 14.57 2.62 -9.73
CA THR A 72 14.83 3.93 -9.12
C THR A 72 15.78 4.77 -9.95
N GLU A 73 15.54 6.07 -9.96
CA GLU A 73 16.42 7.09 -10.51
C GLU A 73 16.54 8.22 -9.48
N VAL A 74 17.73 8.78 -9.32
CA VAL A 74 18.00 9.86 -8.37
C VAL A 74 18.50 11.10 -9.10
N LYS A 75 17.95 12.26 -8.79
CA LYS A 75 18.36 13.56 -9.34
C LYS A 75 18.39 14.64 -8.27
N PRO A 76 19.54 15.35 -8.10
CA PRO A 76 20.86 15.00 -8.61
C PRO A 76 21.44 13.75 -7.93
N ASN A 77 22.41 13.09 -8.55
CA ASN A 77 23.00 11.84 -8.03
C ASN A 77 23.76 12.05 -6.70
N VAL A 78 24.30 13.23 -6.48
CA VAL A 78 25.04 13.60 -5.27
C VAL A 78 24.46 14.88 -4.69
N LEU A 79 24.12 14.86 -3.41
CA LEU A 79 23.57 16.00 -2.68
C LEU A 79 24.62 16.61 -1.74
N GLN A 80 24.92 17.89 -1.91
CA GLN A 80 25.73 18.65 -0.95
C GLN A 80 24.92 18.97 0.30
N LYS A 81 25.55 19.45 1.37
CA LYS A 81 24.87 19.87 2.60
C LYS A 81 23.76 20.89 2.31
N GLY A 82 22.55 20.59 2.78
CA GLY A 82 21.36 21.43 2.59
C GLY A 82 20.78 21.37 1.18
N GLU A 83 21.32 20.55 0.30
CA GLU A 83 20.80 20.34 -1.06
C GLU A 83 19.64 19.35 -1.05
N LYS A 84 18.68 19.61 -1.95
CA LYS A 84 17.51 18.76 -2.18
C LYS A 84 17.70 17.91 -3.41
N GLY A 85 17.18 16.70 -3.36
CA GLY A 85 17.08 15.79 -4.49
C GLY A 85 15.74 15.07 -4.51
N VAL A 86 15.53 14.31 -5.56
CA VAL A 86 14.34 13.47 -5.73
C VAL A 86 14.76 12.07 -6.12
N ILE A 87 14.27 11.08 -5.38
CA ILE A 87 14.32 9.68 -5.76
C ILE A 87 13.02 9.39 -6.49
N THR A 88 13.09 9.09 -7.76
CA THR A 88 11.97 8.62 -8.56
C THR A 88 11.91 7.11 -8.47
N VAL A 89 10.75 6.57 -8.08
CA VAL A 89 10.51 5.14 -7.95
C VAL A 89 9.41 4.74 -8.92
N THR A 90 9.74 3.90 -9.89
CA THR A 90 8.82 3.38 -10.90
C THR A 90 8.46 1.94 -10.55
N LEU A 91 7.17 1.64 -10.50
CA LEU A 91 6.67 0.29 -10.35
C LEU A 91 6.38 -0.31 -11.73
N ASP A 92 6.93 -1.47 -12.04
CA ASP A 92 6.63 -2.26 -13.23
C ASP A 92 5.61 -3.34 -12.87
N SER A 93 4.34 -3.09 -13.21
CA SER A 93 3.24 -3.98 -12.82
C SER A 93 3.29 -5.35 -13.52
N GLU A 94 3.98 -5.48 -14.66
CA GLU A 94 4.19 -6.76 -15.35
C GLU A 94 5.04 -7.74 -14.52
N ARG A 95 5.81 -7.21 -13.58
CA ARG A 95 6.66 -8.00 -12.67
C ARG A 95 5.98 -8.35 -11.35
N LEU A 96 4.75 -7.89 -11.13
CA LEU A 96 3.91 -8.35 -10.03
C LEU A 96 3.32 -9.72 -10.40
N THR A 97 3.55 -10.72 -9.58
CA THR A 97 3.22 -12.12 -9.89
C THR A 97 1.77 -12.50 -9.59
N ASP A 98 1.14 -11.78 -8.64
CA ASP A 98 -0.18 -12.14 -8.11
C ASP A 98 -1.11 -10.93 -8.08
N PHE A 99 -2.40 -11.16 -8.36
CA PHE A 99 -3.44 -10.18 -8.11
C PHE A 99 -3.58 -9.86 -6.62
N GLY A 100 -4.04 -8.64 -6.32
CA GLY A 100 -4.26 -8.13 -4.98
C GLY A 100 -3.08 -7.36 -4.43
N LEU A 101 -3.03 -7.21 -3.09
CA LEU A 101 -2.02 -6.42 -2.41
C LEU A 101 -0.69 -7.16 -2.35
N THR A 102 0.34 -6.53 -2.89
CA THR A 102 1.75 -6.85 -2.69
C THR A 102 2.33 -5.83 -1.71
N GLN A 103 3.06 -6.32 -0.70
CA GLN A 103 3.76 -5.51 0.28
C GLN A 103 5.21 -5.93 0.36
N SER A 104 6.10 -4.96 0.43
CA SER A 104 7.53 -5.14 0.64
C SER A 104 8.10 -3.93 1.37
N SER A 105 9.41 -3.91 1.58
CA SER A 105 10.13 -2.77 2.12
C SER A 105 11.39 -2.51 1.30
N VAL A 106 11.69 -1.24 1.09
CA VAL A 106 12.99 -0.76 0.62
C VAL A 106 13.64 0.05 1.74
N TYR A 107 14.93 0.26 1.68
CA TYR A 107 15.67 0.90 2.77
C TYR A 107 16.54 2.02 2.22
N LEU A 108 16.41 3.22 2.77
CA LEU A 108 17.25 4.35 2.37
C LEU A 108 18.62 4.24 3.06
N ALA A 109 19.69 4.04 2.28
CA ALA A 109 21.03 4.04 2.82
C ALA A 109 21.40 5.43 3.36
N ARG A 110 21.86 5.51 4.61
CA ARG A 110 22.30 6.76 5.27
C ARG A 110 23.72 7.14 4.87
N PHE A 111 24.51 6.15 4.45
CA PHE A 111 25.90 6.25 3.99
C PHE A 111 26.28 5.00 3.19
N ALA A 112 27.40 5.05 2.51
CA ALA A 112 27.92 3.89 1.75
C ALA A 112 28.22 2.70 2.69
N GLY A 113 27.64 1.54 2.38
CA GLY A 113 27.78 0.32 3.21
C GLY A 113 26.85 0.26 4.42
N ASP A 114 25.78 1.08 4.46
CA ASP A 114 24.76 1.03 5.49
C ASP A 114 24.04 -0.32 5.54
N LYS A 115 23.44 -0.62 6.70
CA LYS A 115 22.66 -1.84 6.92
C LYS A 115 21.17 -1.52 6.95
N VAL A 116 20.36 -2.51 6.60
CA VAL A 116 18.89 -2.43 6.71
C VAL A 116 18.47 -2.53 8.17
N GLY A 117 17.45 -1.77 8.56
CA GLY A 117 16.89 -1.73 9.90
C GLY A 117 15.60 -0.90 9.91
N ASP A 118 14.84 -0.98 10.99
CA ASP A 118 13.56 -0.27 11.14
C ASP A 118 13.72 1.25 10.97
N GLU A 119 14.91 1.78 11.29
CA GLU A 119 15.21 3.21 11.25
C GLU A 119 15.38 3.79 9.83
N ASN A 120 15.60 2.93 8.83
CA ASN A 120 15.76 3.36 7.43
C ASN A 120 14.81 2.63 6.47
N GLU A 121 13.81 1.92 7.03
CA GLU A 121 12.78 1.22 6.29
C GLU A 121 11.77 2.19 5.67
N ILE A 122 11.42 1.93 4.42
CA ILE A 122 10.33 2.58 3.68
C ILE A 122 9.42 1.46 3.16
N PRO A 123 8.26 1.24 3.79
CA PRO A 123 7.26 0.27 3.32
C PRO A 123 6.75 0.64 1.94
N VAL A 124 6.52 -0.39 1.14
CA VAL A 124 5.97 -0.29 -0.22
C VAL A 124 4.72 -1.13 -0.31
N SER A 125 3.66 -0.57 -0.88
CA SER A 125 2.42 -1.30 -1.18
C SER A 125 1.91 -1.00 -2.58
N ALA A 126 1.34 -2.01 -3.24
CA ALA A 126 0.66 -1.90 -4.52
C ALA A 126 -0.44 -2.97 -4.62
N ILE A 127 -1.55 -2.64 -5.29
CA ILE A 127 -2.63 -3.59 -5.56
C ILE A 127 -2.70 -3.83 -7.06
N LEU A 128 -2.41 -5.07 -7.50
CA LEU A 128 -2.57 -5.47 -8.89
C LEU A 128 -4.00 -5.94 -9.14
N LEU A 129 -4.65 -5.32 -10.12
CA LEU A 129 -6.00 -5.64 -10.58
C LEU A 129 -5.98 -6.31 -11.96
N PRO A 130 -7.01 -7.11 -12.30
CA PRO A 130 -7.22 -7.56 -13.67
C PRO A 130 -7.41 -6.38 -14.63
N ASP A 131 -6.89 -6.50 -15.84
CA ASP A 131 -7.09 -5.51 -16.90
C ASP A 131 -8.35 -5.84 -17.70
N PHE A 132 -9.21 -4.83 -17.88
CA PHE A 132 -10.45 -4.89 -18.64
C PHE A 132 -10.48 -3.87 -19.78
N SER A 133 -9.37 -3.22 -20.09
CA SER A 133 -9.28 -2.15 -21.10
C SER A 133 -9.62 -2.64 -22.52
N GLY A 134 -9.32 -3.92 -22.79
CA GLY A 134 -9.61 -4.57 -24.08
C GLY A 134 -11.05 -5.06 -24.26
N MET A 135 -11.92 -4.95 -23.23
CA MET A 135 -13.29 -5.45 -23.33
C MET A 135 -14.18 -4.56 -24.19
N THR A 136 -14.91 -5.18 -25.12
CA THR A 136 -15.97 -4.54 -25.90
C THR A 136 -17.20 -4.24 -25.03
N GLU A 137 -18.07 -3.34 -25.47
CA GLU A 137 -19.32 -3.03 -24.74
C GLU A 137 -20.24 -4.25 -24.61
N THR A 138 -20.25 -5.15 -25.59
CA THR A 138 -21.01 -6.40 -25.53
C THR A 138 -20.45 -7.35 -24.44
N GLU A 139 -19.12 -7.44 -24.32
CA GLU A 139 -18.48 -8.24 -23.28
C GLU A 139 -18.74 -7.66 -21.90
N LYS A 140 -18.66 -6.34 -21.73
CA LYS A 140 -19.02 -5.65 -20.48
C LYS A 140 -20.47 -5.88 -20.09
N ALA A 141 -21.40 -5.80 -21.04
CA ALA A 141 -22.83 -6.06 -20.81
C ALA A 141 -23.13 -7.53 -20.41
N ASN A 142 -22.27 -8.44 -20.81
CA ASN A 142 -22.37 -9.88 -20.47
C ASN A 142 -21.39 -10.30 -19.36
N ALA A 143 -20.70 -9.36 -18.74
CA ALA A 143 -19.73 -9.64 -17.69
C ALA A 143 -20.35 -10.27 -16.43
N PRO A 144 -19.55 -10.91 -15.59
CA PRO A 144 -19.99 -11.29 -14.25
C PRO A 144 -20.24 -10.05 -13.40
N VAL A 145 -21.17 -10.16 -12.46
CA VAL A 145 -21.47 -9.09 -11.49
C VAL A 145 -21.49 -9.68 -10.09
N ILE A 146 -20.58 -9.21 -9.25
CA ILE A 146 -20.52 -9.65 -7.86
C ILE A 146 -21.54 -8.88 -7.02
N ASN A 147 -22.34 -9.59 -6.25
CA ASN A 147 -23.22 -9.02 -5.25
C ASN A 147 -22.94 -9.67 -3.88
N LEU A 148 -22.74 -8.82 -2.86
CA LEU A 148 -22.54 -9.25 -1.49
C LEU A 148 -23.74 -8.89 -0.63
N SER A 149 -24.17 -9.83 0.24
CA SER A 149 -25.26 -9.56 1.20
C SER A 149 -24.93 -8.43 2.16
N ILE A 150 -23.65 -8.25 2.53
CA ILE A 150 -23.12 -7.16 3.36
C ILE A 150 -21.66 -6.87 2.98
N LYS A 151 -21.25 -5.59 3.06
CA LYS A 151 -19.84 -5.14 2.88
C LYS A 151 -19.18 -4.68 4.17
N ASP A 152 -19.98 -4.23 5.16
CA ASP A 152 -19.50 -3.74 6.45
C ASP A 152 -20.03 -4.64 7.56
N ILE A 153 -19.13 -5.24 8.33
CA ILE A 153 -19.45 -6.20 9.39
C ILE A 153 -19.17 -5.55 10.74
N ASP A 154 -20.15 -5.49 11.62
CA ASP A 154 -19.93 -5.11 13.03
C ASP A 154 -19.97 -6.36 13.93
N MET A 155 -18.82 -6.74 14.46
CA MET A 155 -18.67 -7.85 15.39
C MET A 155 -18.42 -7.39 16.84
N SER A 156 -18.45 -6.08 17.12
CA SER A 156 -18.10 -5.50 18.41
C SER A 156 -18.97 -6.06 19.55
N THR A 157 -20.27 -6.14 19.36
CA THR A 157 -21.22 -6.66 20.36
C THR A 157 -20.99 -8.13 20.70
N VAL A 158 -20.66 -8.95 19.70
CA VAL A 158 -20.37 -10.37 19.90
C VAL A 158 -19.02 -10.55 20.60
N LEU A 159 -18.01 -9.80 20.19
CA LEU A 159 -16.67 -9.85 20.77
C LEU A 159 -16.59 -9.24 22.17
N ALA A 160 -17.57 -8.39 22.56
CA ALA A 160 -17.70 -7.95 23.94
C ALA A 160 -17.94 -9.13 24.88
N LYS A 161 -18.72 -10.12 24.43
CA LYS A 161 -19.19 -11.28 25.25
C LYS A 161 -18.43 -12.58 24.95
N LYS A 162 -17.80 -12.71 23.76
CA LYS A 162 -17.15 -13.96 23.31
C LYS A 162 -15.71 -13.71 22.86
N SER A 163 -14.87 -14.74 22.97
CA SER A 163 -13.48 -14.71 22.50
C SER A 163 -13.34 -14.76 20.98
N LYS A 164 -14.39 -15.20 20.26
CA LYS A 164 -14.45 -15.29 18.80
C LYS A 164 -15.81 -14.84 18.31
N ALA A 165 -15.83 -14.13 17.19
CA ALA A 165 -17.03 -13.82 16.43
C ALA A 165 -16.92 -14.42 15.02
N ARG A 166 -18.07 -14.70 14.42
CA ARG A 166 -18.17 -15.25 13.07
C ARG A 166 -19.36 -14.63 12.37
N GLN A 167 -19.17 -14.24 11.10
CA GLN A 167 -20.21 -13.79 10.19
C GLN A 167 -20.07 -14.50 8.86
N ASP A 168 -21.17 -14.97 8.32
CA ASP A 168 -21.23 -15.50 6.97
C ASP A 168 -21.80 -14.42 6.04
N ILE A 169 -21.14 -14.22 4.89
CA ILE A 169 -21.54 -13.31 3.81
C ILE A 169 -21.92 -14.19 2.61
N ILE A 170 -23.06 -13.94 2.04
CA ILE A 170 -23.44 -14.58 0.78
C ILE A 170 -22.93 -13.73 -0.36
N ILE A 171 -22.18 -14.35 -1.24
CA ILE A 171 -21.71 -13.78 -2.51
C ILE A 171 -22.52 -14.44 -3.63
N THR A 172 -23.15 -13.64 -4.45
CA THR A 172 -23.96 -14.09 -5.58
C THR A 172 -23.43 -13.49 -6.88
N ASN A 173 -23.32 -14.30 -7.92
CA ASN A 173 -23.09 -13.82 -9.27
C ASN A 173 -24.44 -13.44 -9.89
N THR A 174 -24.71 -12.15 -10.04
CA THR A 174 -25.92 -11.63 -10.69
C THR A 174 -25.70 -11.26 -12.16
N GLY A 175 -24.48 -11.48 -12.66
CA GLY A 175 -24.11 -11.25 -14.05
C GLY A 175 -24.46 -12.42 -14.97
N ARG A 176 -23.95 -12.34 -16.20
CA ARG A 176 -24.27 -13.28 -17.29
C ARG A 176 -23.12 -14.24 -17.62
N SER A 177 -21.92 -13.95 -17.14
CA SER A 177 -20.72 -14.80 -17.31
C SER A 177 -20.25 -15.34 -15.96
N PRO A 178 -19.42 -16.39 -15.92
CA PRO A 178 -18.89 -16.92 -14.69
C PRO A 178 -18.09 -15.89 -13.90
N LEU A 179 -18.42 -15.67 -12.64
CA LEU A 179 -17.68 -14.83 -11.70
C LEU A 179 -16.55 -15.64 -11.08
N GLN A 180 -15.34 -15.14 -11.17
CA GLN A 180 -14.14 -15.70 -10.56
C GLN A 180 -13.62 -14.78 -9.46
N ILE A 181 -13.44 -15.31 -8.27
CA ILE A 181 -12.73 -14.66 -7.16
C ILE A 181 -11.28 -15.15 -7.20
N SER A 182 -10.40 -14.37 -7.80
CA SER A 182 -9.01 -14.76 -8.09
C SER A 182 -8.11 -14.68 -6.85
N LYS A 183 -8.43 -13.79 -5.90
CA LYS A 183 -7.67 -13.62 -4.66
C LYS A 183 -8.60 -13.28 -3.50
N LEU A 184 -8.29 -13.82 -2.33
CA LEU A 184 -8.88 -13.45 -1.04
C LEU A 184 -7.74 -13.23 -0.06
N GLN A 185 -7.58 -11.99 0.41
CA GLN A 185 -6.49 -11.60 1.29
C GLN A 185 -7.01 -11.05 2.61
N VAL A 186 -6.33 -11.41 3.68
CA VAL A 186 -6.58 -10.98 5.06
C VAL A 186 -5.32 -10.32 5.58
N PHE A 187 -5.43 -9.13 6.16
CA PHE A 187 -4.27 -8.29 6.53
C PHE A 187 -3.97 -8.28 8.03
N HIS A 188 -4.73 -9.02 8.82
CA HIS A 188 -4.54 -9.02 10.27
C HIS A 188 -4.70 -10.43 10.84
N PRO A 189 -3.79 -10.89 11.74
CA PRO A 189 -3.82 -12.25 12.30
C PRO A 189 -5.06 -12.54 13.18
N ALA A 190 -5.81 -11.51 13.57
CA ALA A 190 -7.08 -11.69 14.26
C ALA A 190 -8.22 -12.12 13.34
N VAL A 191 -8.10 -11.89 12.03
CA VAL A 191 -9.14 -12.17 11.03
C VAL A 191 -8.80 -13.46 10.31
N GLY A 192 -9.80 -14.33 10.15
CA GLY A 192 -9.74 -15.47 9.26
C GLY A 192 -10.86 -15.38 8.24
N ALA A 193 -10.60 -15.79 7.01
CA ALA A 193 -11.59 -15.85 5.95
C ALA A 193 -11.54 -17.20 5.25
N SER A 194 -12.69 -17.75 4.90
CA SER A 194 -12.78 -18.97 4.09
C SER A 194 -13.92 -18.87 3.09
N LEU A 195 -13.60 -19.13 1.83
CA LEU A 195 -14.53 -19.14 0.72
C LEU A 195 -14.79 -20.59 0.30
N LYS A 196 -16.07 -20.99 0.19
CA LYS A 196 -16.43 -22.37 -0.15
C LYS A 196 -16.19 -22.67 -1.63
N LYS A 197 -16.42 -21.68 -2.51
CA LYS A 197 -16.30 -21.79 -3.97
C LYS A 197 -15.85 -20.45 -4.54
N SER A 198 -14.82 -20.45 -5.38
CA SER A 198 -14.22 -19.24 -5.96
C SER A 198 -14.70 -18.91 -7.38
N VAL A 199 -15.37 -19.86 -8.04
CA VAL A 199 -15.98 -19.66 -9.37
C VAL A 199 -17.48 -19.91 -9.28
N LEU A 200 -18.28 -18.91 -9.66
CA LEU A 200 -19.74 -18.95 -9.58
C LEU A 200 -20.35 -18.79 -10.98
N GLN A 201 -21.19 -19.72 -11.37
CA GLN A 201 -22.00 -19.59 -12.59
C GLN A 201 -23.04 -18.47 -12.42
N PRO A 202 -23.60 -17.91 -13.52
CA PRO A 202 -24.71 -16.96 -13.44
C PRO A 202 -25.83 -17.44 -12.53
N GLY A 203 -26.25 -16.58 -11.58
CA GLY A 203 -27.27 -16.91 -10.57
C GLY A 203 -26.76 -17.74 -9.38
N GLU A 204 -25.53 -18.25 -9.42
CA GLU A 204 -25.00 -19.08 -8.36
C GLU A 204 -24.52 -18.23 -7.17
N SER A 205 -24.60 -18.80 -5.97
CA SER A 205 -24.14 -18.17 -4.73
C SER A 205 -23.15 -19.05 -3.98
N THR A 206 -22.24 -18.41 -3.26
CA THR A 206 -21.31 -19.07 -2.33
C THR A 206 -21.29 -18.34 -0.99
N ARG A 207 -20.72 -19.00 0.00
CA ARG A 207 -20.56 -18.46 1.34
C ARG A 207 -19.11 -18.10 1.61
N LEU A 208 -18.89 -16.83 1.91
CA LEU A 208 -17.65 -16.35 2.53
C LEU A 208 -17.86 -16.30 4.04
N ARG A 209 -17.08 -17.06 4.77
CA ARG A 209 -17.07 -17.05 6.23
C ARG A 209 -15.96 -16.20 6.74
N VAL A 210 -16.30 -15.17 7.53
CA VAL A 210 -15.35 -14.29 8.20
C VAL A 210 -15.36 -14.60 9.70
N THR A 211 -14.19 -14.75 10.29
CA THR A 211 -14.02 -15.01 11.73
C THR A 211 -13.06 -13.98 12.33
N VAL A 212 -13.31 -13.55 13.56
CA VAL A 212 -12.42 -12.65 14.29
C VAL A 212 -12.13 -13.24 15.67
N ALA A 213 -10.84 -13.35 16.01
CA ALA A 213 -10.36 -13.83 17.31
C ALA A 213 -9.94 -12.64 18.18
N LYS A 214 -10.67 -12.37 19.26
CA LYS A 214 -10.46 -11.21 20.17
C LYS A 214 -9.03 -11.14 20.72
N ARG A 215 -8.44 -12.29 21.09
CA ARG A 215 -7.08 -12.35 21.65
C ARG A 215 -5.98 -11.78 20.75
N ASN A 216 -6.21 -11.82 19.45
CA ASN A 216 -5.22 -11.38 18.46
C ASN A 216 -5.44 -9.92 18.04
N ILE A 217 -6.48 -9.24 18.55
CA ILE A 217 -6.73 -7.83 18.26
C ILE A 217 -5.85 -6.98 19.18
N GLY A 218 -4.78 -6.40 18.65
CA GLY A 218 -3.92 -5.49 19.39
C GLY A 218 -4.62 -4.21 19.83
N LYS A 219 -4.13 -3.53 20.88
CA LYS A 219 -4.69 -2.27 21.39
C LYS A 219 -4.75 -1.16 20.33
N LYS A 220 -3.80 -1.15 19.39
CA LYS A 220 -3.67 -0.14 18.31
C LYS A 220 -4.43 -0.50 17.03
N CYS A 221 -5.04 -1.68 16.93
CA CYS A 221 -5.76 -2.08 15.72
C CYS A 221 -7.08 -1.32 15.60
N ARG A 222 -7.19 -0.45 14.61
CA ARG A 222 -8.40 0.38 14.38
C ARG A 222 -9.26 -0.16 13.24
N HIS A 223 -8.64 -0.77 12.22
CA HIS A 223 -9.34 -1.21 11.03
C HIS A 223 -8.93 -2.64 10.67
N LEU A 224 -9.91 -3.53 10.71
CA LEU A 224 -9.76 -4.87 10.17
C LEU A 224 -10.48 -4.90 8.82
N ARG A 225 -9.82 -5.45 7.81
CA ARG A 225 -10.40 -5.58 6.48
C ARG A 225 -9.93 -6.85 5.80
N LEU A 226 -10.66 -7.27 4.82
CA LEU A 226 -10.24 -8.27 3.83
C LEU A 226 -10.48 -7.74 2.43
N LEU A 227 -9.70 -8.22 1.50
CA LEU A 227 -9.71 -7.84 0.10
C LEU A 227 -10.01 -9.06 -0.75
N MET A 228 -10.91 -8.90 -1.72
CA MET A 228 -11.10 -9.87 -2.79
C MET A 228 -10.81 -9.20 -4.14
N ILE A 229 -10.16 -9.94 -5.02
CA ILE A 229 -9.99 -9.57 -6.43
C ILE A 229 -10.86 -10.47 -7.27
N THR A 230 -11.60 -9.86 -8.19
CA THR A 230 -12.62 -10.54 -9.02
C THR A 230 -12.43 -10.19 -10.48
N ASN A 231 -13.07 -10.96 -11.35
CA ASN A 231 -13.18 -10.66 -12.78
C ASN A 231 -14.45 -9.86 -13.14
N ASP A 232 -15.09 -9.22 -12.16
CA ASP A 232 -16.14 -8.22 -12.42
C ASP A 232 -15.50 -6.90 -12.85
N PRO A 233 -15.72 -6.41 -14.07
CA PRO A 233 -15.10 -5.17 -14.55
C PRO A 233 -15.53 -3.92 -13.77
N MET A 234 -16.71 -3.96 -13.17
CA MET A 234 -17.24 -2.85 -12.36
C MET A 234 -16.80 -2.90 -10.91
N GLN A 235 -16.42 -4.08 -10.41
CA GLN A 235 -15.95 -4.29 -9.04
C GLN A 235 -14.75 -5.27 -9.02
N PRO A 236 -13.62 -4.93 -9.68
CA PRO A 236 -12.44 -5.79 -9.70
C PRO A 236 -11.80 -5.95 -8.32
N LYS A 237 -12.00 -4.94 -7.47
CA LYS A 237 -11.56 -4.90 -6.08
C LYS A 237 -12.76 -4.76 -5.15
N VAL A 238 -12.91 -5.70 -4.23
CA VAL A 238 -13.94 -5.68 -3.20
C VAL A 238 -13.29 -5.69 -1.83
N GLU A 239 -13.50 -4.63 -1.08
CA GLU A 239 -13.07 -4.53 0.33
C GLU A 239 -14.26 -4.79 1.26
N ILE A 240 -14.03 -5.60 2.29
CA ILE A 240 -14.99 -5.87 3.36
C ILE A 240 -14.38 -5.35 4.66
N ASN A 241 -15.04 -4.35 5.25
CA ASN A 241 -14.61 -3.75 6.50
C ASN A 241 -15.17 -4.51 7.69
N ILE A 242 -14.36 -4.63 8.74
CA ILE A 242 -14.73 -5.37 9.95
C ILE A 242 -14.52 -4.46 11.15
N LYS A 243 -15.58 -4.14 11.85
CA LYS A 243 -15.55 -3.46 13.13
C LYS A 243 -15.55 -4.50 14.24
N ALA A 244 -14.55 -4.45 15.13
CA ALA A 244 -14.33 -5.45 16.19
C ALA A 244 -14.20 -4.83 17.60
N LYS A 245 -14.35 -3.51 17.70
CA LYS A 245 -14.35 -2.72 18.96
C LYS A 245 -15.42 -1.66 18.90
#